data_9a16e9c66e86a0314e3fe9f89723097f
#
_entry.id   9a16e9c66e86a0314e3fe9f89723097f
#
_cell.length_a   1.000
_cell.length_b   1.000
_cell.length_c   1.000
_cell.angle_alpha   90.00
_cell.angle_beta   90.00
_cell.angle_gamma   90.00
#
_symmetry.space_group_name_H-M   'P 1'
#
loop_
_entity.id
_entity.type
_entity.pdbx_description
1 polymer ?
#
loop_
_entity_poly.entity_id
_entity_poly.type
_entity_poly.pdbx_seq_one_letter_code
_entity_poly.pdbx_strand_id
1 'polypeptide(L)'
;MSDKVIVTCALTGAQQGKEANPNLPEQPREIIEQALDAARAGAAIVHIHARDSRGKATADVAVFREIAEGIRAKSDVILNLSTGGAVAGLPLEERLRVLPELKPEIASFSIGSGSLLGRYDAAGRKWLRDQYVPLVPSYAEMETAARIFRDNGVRPELEIYGTSFLNNVWHLREAGVLEEPLLINLVMNIPGECIPWSPKNVLFFVESLPPNNRWVVTAIGGKVHFLSVALSVAMGGHVRVGMEDNVYIERGVLARSNAQIVEKAVGILHAVGREIASPAEARQILGLRARV
;
A
#
# COMPACT_ATOMS: atom_id res chain seq x y z
N MET A 1 -5.50 20.03 13.30
CA MET A 1 -5.40 18.71 12.65
C MET A 1 -5.18 17.68 13.76
N SER A 2 -5.75 16.49 13.64
CA SER A 2 -5.52 15.42 14.62
C SER A 2 -4.03 15.08 14.68
N ASP A 3 -3.45 14.99 15.87
CA ASP A 3 -2.07 14.56 16.10
C ASP A 3 -1.89 13.03 15.99
N LYS A 4 -2.98 12.32 15.67
CA LYS A 4 -2.98 10.87 15.60
C LYS A 4 -2.42 10.34 14.27
N VAL A 5 -1.70 9.23 14.36
CA VAL A 5 -1.03 8.60 13.23
C VAL A 5 -1.86 7.41 12.75
N ILE A 6 -2.15 7.37 11.45
CA ILE A 6 -2.80 6.22 10.82
C ILE A 6 -1.74 5.13 10.62
N VAL A 7 -2.07 3.91 11.04
CA VAL A 7 -1.26 2.72 10.77
C VAL A 7 -1.95 1.89 9.69
N THR A 8 -1.26 1.71 8.57
CA THR A 8 -1.67 0.81 7.48
C THR A 8 -0.89 -0.49 7.58
N CYS A 9 -1.57 -1.63 7.52
CA CYS A 9 -0.93 -2.94 7.43
C CYS A 9 -1.08 -3.54 6.03
N ALA A 10 0.04 -3.73 5.33
CA ALA A 10 0.11 -4.38 4.02
C ALA A 10 0.39 -5.88 4.21
N LEU A 11 -0.65 -6.71 3.99
CA LEU A 11 -0.70 -8.07 4.52
C LEU A 11 0.17 -9.08 3.77
N THR A 12 0.08 -9.12 2.43
CA THR A 12 0.63 -10.25 1.66
C THR A 12 1.43 -9.87 0.42
N GLY A 13 1.04 -8.78 -0.25
CA GLY A 13 1.66 -8.39 -1.53
C GLY A 13 1.49 -9.43 -2.64
N ALA A 14 2.22 -9.20 -3.74
CA ALA A 14 2.13 -10.01 -4.94
C ALA A 14 3.45 -10.69 -5.34
N GLN A 15 4.57 -10.30 -4.72
CA GLN A 15 5.92 -10.67 -5.18
C GLN A 15 6.52 -11.86 -4.42
N GLN A 16 6.49 -11.84 -3.10
CA GLN A 16 7.03 -12.88 -2.23
C GLN A 16 5.92 -13.71 -1.62
N GLY A 17 6.19 -14.96 -1.29
CA GLY A 17 5.25 -15.90 -0.72
C GLY A 17 5.79 -16.60 0.53
N LYS A 18 5.23 -17.75 0.85
CA LYS A 18 5.65 -18.59 2.00
C LYS A 18 7.09 -19.04 1.93
N GLU A 19 7.73 -19.00 0.78
CA GLU A 19 9.18 -19.24 0.62
C GLU A 19 10.04 -18.16 1.29
N ALA A 20 9.52 -16.92 1.39
CA ALA A 20 10.20 -15.82 2.08
C ALA A 20 9.91 -15.82 3.59
N ASN A 21 8.66 -16.14 3.96
CA ASN A 21 8.25 -16.31 5.35
C ASN A 21 7.04 -17.27 5.39
N PRO A 22 7.13 -18.42 6.08
CA PRO A 22 6.05 -19.42 6.14
C PRO A 22 4.75 -18.87 6.75
N ASN A 23 4.81 -17.77 7.49
CA ASN A 23 3.65 -17.11 8.09
C ASN A 23 2.99 -16.05 7.18
N LEU A 24 3.54 -15.80 5.98
CA LEU A 24 2.95 -14.86 5.04
C LEU A 24 1.59 -15.41 4.55
N PRO A 25 0.48 -14.63 4.68
CA PRO A 25 -0.84 -15.13 4.29
C PRO A 25 -0.99 -15.12 2.76
N GLU A 26 -1.44 -16.22 2.18
CA GLU A 26 -1.66 -16.34 0.73
C GLU A 26 -3.12 -16.65 0.38
N GLN A 27 -3.79 -17.43 1.23
CA GLN A 27 -5.17 -17.84 0.96
C GLN A 27 -6.18 -16.88 1.61
N PRO A 28 -7.39 -16.72 1.06
CA PRO A 28 -8.39 -15.79 1.58
C PRO A 28 -8.61 -15.90 3.09
N ARG A 29 -8.73 -17.11 3.61
CA ARG A 29 -8.91 -17.34 5.06
C ARG A 29 -7.72 -16.79 5.88
N GLU A 30 -6.49 -17.06 5.43
CA GLU A 30 -5.27 -16.58 6.12
C GLU A 30 -5.20 -15.04 6.08
N ILE A 31 -5.55 -14.43 4.93
CA ILE A 31 -5.57 -12.97 4.75
C ILE A 31 -6.62 -12.35 5.67
N ILE A 32 -7.82 -12.92 5.75
CA ILE A 32 -8.88 -12.45 6.65
C ILE A 32 -8.42 -12.53 8.12
N GLU A 33 -7.90 -13.67 8.55
CA GLU A 33 -7.42 -13.88 9.94
C GLU A 33 -6.34 -12.86 10.29
N GLN A 34 -5.32 -12.68 9.44
CA GLN A 34 -4.23 -11.73 9.69
C GLN A 34 -4.68 -10.27 9.59
N ALA A 35 -5.67 -9.94 8.76
CA ALA A 35 -6.26 -8.60 8.71
C ALA A 35 -6.95 -8.24 10.04
N LEU A 36 -7.72 -9.18 10.59
CA LEU A 36 -8.41 -9.00 11.87
C LEU A 36 -7.41 -8.89 13.03
N ASP A 37 -6.32 -9.67 12.99
CA ASP A 37 -5.25 -9.59 14.00
C ASP A 37 -4.50 -8.26 13.90
N ALA A 38 -4.17 -7.80 12.71
CA ALA A 38 -3.54 -6.51 12.48
C ALA A 38 -4.43 -5.34 12.94
N ALA A 39 -5.74 -5.41 12.71
CA ALA A 39 -6.69 -4.42 13.19
C ALA A 39 -6.72 -4.38 14.73
N ARG A 40 -6.73 -5.54 15.41
CA ARG A 40 -6.63 -5.62 16.88
C ARG A 40 -5.30 -5.07 17.41
N ALA A 41 -4.22 -5.22 16.66
CA ALA A 41 -2.90 -4.68 16.99
C ALA A 41 -2.78 -3.17 16.77
N GLY A 42 -3.78 -2.52 16.16
CA GLY A 42 -3.83 -1.07 15.97
C GLY A 42 -3.77 -0.57 14.53
N ALA A 43 -3.86 -1.44 13.53
CA ALA A 43 -3.99 -1.00 12.14
C ALA A 43 -5.38 -0.42 11.88
N ALA A 44 -5.45 0.82 11.39
CA ALA A 44 -6.69 1.46 10.95
C ALA A 44 -7.04 1.12 9.51
N ILE A 45 -6.05 0.73 8.71
CA ILE A 45 -6.19 0.36 7.31
C ILE A 45 -5.48 -0.97 7.07
N VAL A 46 -6.06 -1.85 6.26
CA VAL A 46 -5.39 -3.04 5.74
C VAL A 46 -5.29 -2.97 4.22
N HIS A 47 -4.07 -3.11 3.69
CA HIS A 47 -3.82 -3.19 2.24
C HIS A 47 -3.80 -4.65 1.82
N ILE A 48 -4.55 -4.95 0.75
CA ILE A 48 -4.91 -6.32 0.37
C ILE A 48 -4.58 -6.57 -1.09
N HIS A 49 -3.75 -7.57 -1.32
CA HIS A 49 -3.63 -8.27 -2.59
C HIS A 49 -4.44 -9.57 -2.52
N ALA A 50 -5.00 -10.00 -3.66
CA ALA A 50 -5.60 -11.32 -3.78
C ALA A 50 -4.62 -12.30 -4.42
N ARG A 51 -4.70 -13.57 -4.03
CA ARG A 51 -3.92 -14.66 -4.63
C ARG A 51 -4.82 -15.83 -5.01
N ASP A 52 -4.46 -16.52 -6.08
CA ASP A 52 -5.14 -17.74 -6.51
C ASP A 52 -4.86 -18.93 -5.56
N SER A 53 -5.48 -20.08 -5.81
CA SER A 53 -5.28 -21.29 -4.99
C SER A 53 -3.84 -21.82 -4.99
N ARG A 54 -2.98 -21.32 -5.90
CA ARG A 54 -1.55 -21.66 -5.98
C ARG A 54 -0.66 -20.59 -5.34
N GLY A 55 -1.24 -19.59 -4.68
CA GLY A 55 -0.53 -18.49 -4.06
C GLY A 55 -0.01 -17.42 -5.04
N LYS A 56 -0.43 -17.44 -6.32
CA LYS A 56 -0.05 -16.42 -7.30
C LYS A 56 -1.00 -15.24 -7.24
N ALA A 57 -0.47 -14.03 -7.47
CA ALA A 57 -1.27 -12.82 -7.54
C ALA A 57 -2.40 -12.96 -8.59
N THR A 58 -3.60 -12.50 -8.23
CA THR A 58 -4.77 -12.52 -9.11
C THR A 58 -5.54 -11.20 -9.01
N ALA A 59 -6.22 -10.82 -10.09
CA ALA A 59 -7.21 -9.74 -10.12
C ALA A 59 -8.66 -10.26 -10.04
N ASP A 60 -8.85 -11.54 -9.71
CA ASP A 60 -10.18 -12.14 -9.62
C ASP A 60 -11.01 -11.45 -8.53
N VAL A 61 -12.07 -10.79 -8.96
CA VAL A 61 -13.00 -10.06 -8.09
C VAL A 61 -13.69 -10.98 -7.09
N ALA A 62 -13.91 -12.25 -7.42
CA ALA A 62 -14.53 -13.21 -6.49
C ALA A 62 -13.64 -13.45 -5.27
N VAL A 63 -12.32 -13.59 -5.48
CA VAL A 63 -11.34 -13.76 -4.40
C VAL A 63 -11.26 -12.50 -3.54
N PHE A 64 -11.20 -11.32 -4.16
CA PHE A 64 -11.25 -10.05 -3.41
C PHE A 64 -12.55 -9.89 -2.62
N ARG A 65 -13.68 -10.32 -3.17
CA ARG A 65 -14.99 -10.27 -2.51
C ARG A 65 -15.01 -11.13 -1.26
N GLU A 66 -14.57 -12.38 -1.35
CA GLU A 66 -14.46 -13.30 -0.20
C GLU A 66 -13.64 -12.67 0.93
N ILE A 67 -12.48 -12.12 0.61
CA ILE A 67 -11.60 -11.46 1.59
C ILE A 67 -12.30 -10.23 2.19
N ALA A 68 -12.83 -9.35 1.35
CA ALA A 68 -13.45 -8.10 1.79
C ALA A 68 -14.68 -8.34 2.67
N GLU A 69 -15.56 -9.25 2.29
CA GLU A 69 -16.76 -9.62 3.06
C GLU A 69 -16.38 -10.30 4.38
N GLY A 70 -15.39 -11.20 4.36
CA GLY A 70 -14.91 -11.86 5.56
C GLY A 70 -14.32 -10.91 6.60
N ILE A 71 -13.61 -9.87 6.17
CA ILE A 71 -13.09 -8.82 7.06
C ILE A 71 -14.24 -7.92 7.54
N ARG A 72 -15.06 -7.44 6.62
CA ARG A 72 -16.17 -6.53 6.91
C ARG A 72 -17.19 -7.09 7.89
N ALA A 73 -17.38 -8.40 7.90
CA ALA A 73 -18.29 -9.07 8.83
C ALA A 73 -17.84 -8.99 10.29
N LYS A 74 -16.56 -8.70 10.55
CA LYS A 74 -15.96 -8.82 11.90
C LYS A 74 -15.18 -7.58 12.34
N SER A 75 -14.96 -6.60 11.45
CA SER A 75 -14.16 -5.41 11.75
C SER A 75 -14.63 -4.22 10.92
N ASP A 76 -14.43 -3.02 11.48
CA ASP A 76 -14.63 -1.74 10.83
C ASP A 76 -13.34 -1.17 10.20
N VAL A 77 -12.25 -1.98 10.17
CA VAL A 77 -10.99 -1.61 9.54
C VAL A 77 -11.20 -1.19 8.08
N ILE A 78 -10.51 -0.15 7.67
CA ILE A 78 -10.60 0.39 6.30
C ILE A 78 -9.92 -0.58 5.34
N LEU A 79 -10.60 -0.92 4.24
CA LEU A 79 -10.03 -1.75 3.19
C LEU A 79 -9.39 -0.89 2.11
N ASN A 80 -8.12 -1.16 1.83
CA ASN A 80 -7.35 -0.64 0.71
C ASN A 80 -7.05 -1.80 -0.25
N LEU A 81 -7.79 -1.91 -1.35
CA LEU A 81 -7.60 -3.00 -2.31
C LEU A 81 -6.54 -2.65 -3.35
N SER A 82 -5.68 -3.61 -3.65
CA SER A 82 -4.69 -3.45 -4.70
C SER A 82 -5.34 -3.43 -6.09
N THR A 83 -5.00 -2.42 -6.90
CA THR A 83 -5.21 -2.42 -8.36
C THR A 83 -3.89 -2.56 -9.11
N GLY A 84 -2.83 -2.96 -8.40
CA GLY A 84 -1.47 -2.96 -8.90
C GLY A 84 -1.22 -3.91 -10.07
N GLY A 85 -0.17 -3.58 -10.83
CA GLY A 85 0.24 -4.32 -12.02
C GLY A 85 0.97 -5.65 -11.74
N ALA A 86 0.97 -6.15 -10.51
CA ALA A 86 1.63 -7.40 -10.17
C ALA A 86 1.01 -8.63 -10.84
N VAL A 87 -0.19 -8.49 -11.38
CA VAL A 87 -0.80 -9.48 -12.29
C VAL A 87 -0.32 -9.16 -13.70
N ALA A 88 0.86 -9.66 -14.04
CA ALA A 88 1.51 -9.38 -15.32
C ALA A 88 0.58 -9.67 -16.51
N GLY A 89 0.48 -8.71 -17.43
CA GLY A 89 -0.25 -8.85 -18.68
C GLY A 89 -1.75 -8.56 -18.62
N LEU A 90 -2.34 -8.23 -17.45
CA LEU A 90 -3.72 -7.80 -17.42
C LEU A 90 -3.87 -6.33 -17.82
N PRO A 91 -4.84 -5.99 -18.68
CA PRO A 91 -5.23 -4.63 -18.97
C PRO A 91 -5.61 -3.86 -17.69
N LEU A 92 -5.36 -2.55 -17.70
CA LEU A 92 -5.72 -1.68 -16.57
C LEU A 92 -7.21 -1.79 -16.20
N GLU A 93 -8.08 -1.82 -17.19
CA GLU A 93 -9.53 -1.94 -17.01
C GLU A 93 -9.92 -3.19 -16.21
N GLU A 94 -9.31 -4.34 -16.49
CA GLU A 94 -9.56 -5.57 -15.74
C GLU A 94 -9.10 -5.46 -14.28
N ARG A 95 -7.94 -4.83 -14.05
CA ARG A 95 -7.42 -4.59 -12.70
C ARG A 95 -8.31 -3.67 -11.88
N LEU A 96 -8.98 -2.71 -12.54
CA LEU A 96 -9.88 -1.75 -11.91
C LEU A 96 -11.29 -2.29 -11.64
N ARG A 97 -11.64 -3.49 -12.11
CA ARG A 97 -12.99 -4.09 -11.92
C ARG A 97 -13.40 -4.22 -10.44
N VAL A 98 -12.45 -4.34 -9.54
CA VAL A 98 -12.71 -4.35 -8.09
C VAL A 98 -13.39 -3.06 -7.59
N LEU A 99 -13.19 -1.92 -8.27
CA LEU A 99 -13.72 -0.62 -7.86
C LEU A 99 -15.25 -0.56 -7.98
N PRO A 100 -15.87 -0.76 -9.17
CA PRO A 100 -17.32 -0.75 -9.30
C PRO A 100 -18.00 -1.91 -8.59
N GLU A 101 -17.36 -3.08 -8.51
CA GLU A 101 -17.98 -4.28 -7.96
C GLU A 101 -17.93 -4.38 -6.43
N LEU A 102 -16.87 -3.87 -5.79
CA LEU A 102 -16.69 -4.02 -4.33
C LEU A 102 -16.74 -2.69 -3.57
N LYS A 103 -16.58 -1.59 -4.28
CA LYS A 103 -16.58 -0.22 -3.73
C LYS A 103 -15.81 -0.13 -2.41
N PRO A 104 -14.50 -0.46 -2.41
CA PRO A 104 -13.68 -0.29 -1.21
C PRO A 104 -13.60 1.21 -0.87
N GLU A 105 -13.27 1.54 0.38
CA GLU A 105 -13.08 2.94 0.77
C GLU A 105 -11.83 3.53 0.12
N ILE A 106 -10.77 2.70 -0.01
CA ILE A 106 -9.49 3.06 -0.62
C ILE A 106 -9.09 1.94 -1.58
N ALA A 107 -8.42 2.29 -2.65
CA ALA A 107 -7.65 1.33 -3.45
C ALA A 107 -6.35 1.96 -3.95
N SER A 108 -5.29 1.15 -4.11
CA SER A 108 -4.01 1.66 -4.58
C SER A 108 -4.08 2.06 -6.06
N PHE A 109 -3.32 3.08 -6.42
CA PHE A 109 -3.27 3.58 -7.79
C PHE A 109 -1.84 4.00 -8.15
N SER A 110 -1.14 3.15 -8.91
CA SER A 110 0.19 3.45 -9.43
C SER A 110 0.08 4.46 -10.56
N ILE A 111 0.45 5.71 -10.32
CA ILE A 111 0.19 6.86 -11.21
C ILE A 111 1.36 7.16 -12.15
N GLY A 112 1.82 6.20 -12.90
CA GLY A 112 2.92 6.41 -13.83
C GLY A 112 3.30 5.18 -14.61
N SER A 113 4.21 5.36 -15.57
CA SER A 113 4.87 4.27 -16.28
C SER A 113 6.26 4.06 -15.70
N GLY A 114 6.67 2.81 -15.58
CA GLY A 114 7.98 2.45 -15.07
C GLY A 114 8.18 0.96 -15.01
N SER A 115 9.43 0.57 -14.79
CA SER A 115 9.84 -0.83 -14.69
C SER A 115 10.34 -1.11 -13.28
N LEU A 116 9.64 -2.00 -12.59
CA LEU A 116 10.14 -2.53 -11.34
C LEU A 116 10.87 -3.86 -11.63
N LEU A 117 12.14 -3.95 -11.22
CA LEU A 117 12.92 -5.17 -11.32
C LEU A 117 12.60 -6.02 -10.08
N GLY A 118 12.03 -7.20 -10.29
CA GLY A 118 11.58 -8.00 -9.18
C GLY A 118 12.71 -8.53 -8.30
N ARG A 119 13.67 -9.24 -8.88
CA ARG A 119 14.68 -9.97 -8.10
C ARG A 119 16.04 -9.98 -8.76
N TYR A 120 17.10 -9.74 -7.95
CA TYR A 120 18.47 -9.94 -8.36
C TYR A 120 18.96 -11.33 -7.94
N ASP A 121 19.40 -12.12 -8.90
CA ASP A 121 20.09 -13.38 -8.66
C ASP A 121 21.58 -13.09 -8.40
N ALA A 122 21.96 -13.10 -7.12
CA ALA A 122 23.34 -12.81 -6.73
C ALA A 122 24.34 -13.89 -7.18
N ALA A 123 23.90 -15.13 -7.29
CA ALA A 123 24.75 -16.24 -7.75
C ALA A 123 25.00 -16.15 -9.26
N GLY A 124 23.96 -15.89 -10.03
CA GLY A 124 24.05 -15.70 -11.48
C GLY A 124 24.46 -14.29 -11.91
N ARG A 125 24.61 -13.34 -10.97
CA ARG A 125 24.94 -11.93 -11.22
C ARG A 125 24.03 -11.26 -12.27
N LYS A 126 22.73 -11.56 -12.20
CA LYS A 126 21.75 -11.06 -13.19
C LYS A 126 20.42 -10.70 -12.53
N TRP A 127 19.69 -9.80 -13.18
CA TRP A 127 18.29 -9.52 -12.85
C TRP A 127 17.40 -10.57 -13.49
N LEU A 128 16.43 -11.08 -12.72
CA LEU A 128 15.39 -11.99 -13.21
C LEU A 128 14.30 -11.14 -13.88
N ARG A 129 14.31 -11.08 -15.20
CA ARG A 129 13.41 -10.24 -16.01
C ARG A 129 11.97 -10.73 -16.09
N ASP A 130 11.71 -11.93 -15.64
CA ASP A 130 10.39 -12.54 -15.56
C ASP A 130 9.45 -11.88 -14.53
N GLN A 131 9.98 -10.94 -13.74
CA GLN A 131 9.25 -10.16 -12.75
C GLN A 131 9.06 -8.69 -13.16
N TYR A 132 9.12 -8.38 -14.44
CA TYR A 132 8.80 -7.05 -14.94
C TYR A 132 7.32 -6.74 -14.74
N VAL A 133 7.04 -5.63 -14.06
CA VAL A 133 5.67 -5.16 -13.77
C VAL A 133 5.47 -3.81 -14.46
N PRO A 134 4.74 -3.77 -15.60
CA PRO A 134 4.39 -2.49 -16.20
C PRO A 134 3.32 -1.80 -15.34
N LEU A 135 3.53 -0.52 -15.06
CA LEU A 135 2.57 0.36 -14.42
C LEU A 135 1.66 1.01 -15.47
N VAL A 136 0.91 2.05 -15.12
CA VAL A 136 -0.02 2.70 -16.07
C VAL A 136 0.76 3.48 -17.13
N PRO A 137 0.58 3.21 -18.44
CA PRO A 137 1.51 3.65 -19.46
C PRO A 137 1.29 5.07 -20.02
N SER A 138 0.09 5.67 -19.90
CA SER A 138 -0.20 6.98 -20.49
C SER A 138 -1.01 7.90 -19.60
N TYR A 139 -0.91 9.22 -19.84
CA TYR A 139 -1.73 10.24 -19.13
C TYR A 139 -3.24 10.02 -19.33
N ALA A 140 -3.67 9.66 -20.54
CA ALA A 140 -5.08 9.43 -20.84
C ALA A 140 -5.64 8.23 -20.03
N GLU A 141 -4.85 7.17 -19.87
CA GLU A 141 -5.21 6.02 -19.05
C GLU A 141 -5.21 6.37 -17.56
N MET A 142 -4.27 7.21 -17.09
CA MET A 142 -4.26 7.70 -15.72
C MET A 142 -5.49 8.54 -15.40
N GLU A 143 -5.88 9.48 -16.28
CA GLU A 143 -7.11 10.27 -16.12
C GLU A 143 -8.35 9.39 -16.15
N THR A 144 -8.42 8.42 -17.07
CA THR A 144 -9.52 7.47 -17.16
C THR A 144 -9.65 6.67 -15.88
N ALA A 145 -8.55 6.13 -15.36
CA ALA A 145 -8.53 5.41 -14.10
C ALA A 145 -8.97 6.30 -12.94
N ALA A 146 -8.44 7.53 -12.82
CA ALA A 146 -8.82 8.47 -11.77
C ALA A 146 -10.32 8.79 -11.80
N ARG A 147 -10.93 8.92 -12.99
CA ARG A 147 -12.38 9.08 -13.14
C ARG A 147 -13.14 7.83 -12.64
N ILE A 148 -12.67 6.63 -12.96
CA ILE A 148 -13.28 5.38 -12.46
C ILE A 148 -13.27 5.35 -10.93
N PHE A 149 -12.16 5.73 -10.27
CA PHE A 149 -12.10 5.86 -8.83
C PHE A 149 -13.16 6.83 -8.30
N ARG A 150 -13.19 8.05 -8.82
CA ARG A 150 -14.11 9.09 -8.41
C ARG A 150 -15.57 8.70 -8.61
N ASP A 151 -15.93 8.17 -9.78
CA ASP A 151 -17.30 7.84 -10.16
C ASP A 151 -17.87 6.67 -9.33
N ASN A 152 -16.97 5.83 -8.76
CA ASN A 152 -17.33 4.77 -7.84
C ASN A 152 -17.21 5.16 -6.36
N GLY A 153 -16.80 6.39 -6.06
CA GLY A 153 -16.66 6.89 -4.69
C GLY A 153 -15.51 6.24 -3.91
N VAL A 154 -14.52 5.71 -4.62
CA VAL A 154 -13.31 5.08 -4.04
C VAL A 154 -12.18 6.10 -3.99
N ARG A 155 -11.51 6.24 -2.83
CA ARG A 155 -10.36 7.12 -2.70
C ARG A 155 -9.12 6.43 -3.27
N PRO A 156 -8.43 7.02 -4.28
CA PRO A 156 -7.14 6.49 -4.73
C PRO A 156 -6.04 6.74 -3.71
N GLU A 157 -5.27 5.71 -3.34
CA GLU A 157 -3.96 5.85 -2.73
C GLU A 157 -2.93 5.96 -3.86
N LEU A 158 -2.41 7.17 -4.07
CA LEU A 158 -1.52 7.51 -5.17
C LEU A 158 -0.11 7.00 -4.87
N GLU A 159 0.31 5.95 -5.55
CA GLU A 159 1.63 5.34 -5.39
C GLU A 159 2.66 6.05 -6.26
N ILE A 160 3.68 6.63 -5.59
CA ILE A 160 4.78 7.37 -6.19
C ILE A 160 6.08 6.57 -6.06
N TYR A 161 6.66 6.15 -7.19
CA TYR A 161 7.89 5.35 -7.23
C TYR A 161 9.12 6.17 -7.59
N GLY A 162 8.93 7.33 -8.19
CA GLY A 162 10.00 8.21 -8.64
C GLY A 162 9.55 9.64 -8.90
N THR A 163 10.48 10.51 -9.29
CA THR A 163 10.20 11.95 -9.45
C THR A 163 9.22 12.26 -10.57
N SER A 164 9.18 11.46 -11.65
CA SER A 164 8.20 11.62 -12.73
C SER A 164 6.76 11.43 -12.24
N PHE A 165 6.54 10.58 -11.23
CA PHE A 165 5.22 10.38 -10.65
C PHE A 165 4.69 11.63 -9.92
N LEU A 166 5.56 12.47 -9.36
CA LEU A 166 5.13 13.74 -8.78
C LEU A 166 4.44 14.64 -9.81
N ASN A 167 4.99 14.73 -11.02
CA ASN A 167 4.37 15.51 -12.10
C ASN A 167 2.98 14.95 -12.44
N ASN A 168 2.81 13.61 -12.39
CA ASN A 168 1.53 12.99 -12.65
C ASN A 168 0.49 13.33 -11.56
N VAL A 169 0.90 13.44 -10.28
CA VAL A 169 0.01 13.91 -9.20
C VAL A 169 -0.47 15.33 -9.50
N TRP A 170 0.43 16.24 -9.85
CA TRP A 170 0.10 17.62 -10.19
C TRP A 170 -0.83 17.68 -11.40
N HIS A 171 -0.55 16.91 -12.46
CA HIS A 171 -1.38 16.83 -13.66
C HIS A 171 -2.81 16.36 -13.34
N LEU A 172 -2.96 15.24 -12.61
CA LEU A 172 -4.28 14.71 -12.25
C LEU A 172 -5.06 15.65 -11.31
N ARG A 173 -4.34 16.36 -10.43
CA ARG A 173 -4.93 17.38 -9.56
C ARG A 173 -5.46 18.58 -10.38
N GLU A 174 -4.66 19.09 -11.30
CA GLU A 174 -5.05 20.19 -12.21
C GLU A 174 -6.19 19.81 -13.14
N ALA A 175 -6.23 18.55 -13.59
CA ALA A 175 -7.35 18.00 -14.37
C ALA A 175 -8.65 17.86 -13.56
N GLY A 176 -8.63 18.10 -12.22
CA GLY A 176 -9.80 18.04 -11.35
C GLY A 176 -10.41 16.64 -11.21
N VAL A 177 -9.59 15.60 -11.40
CA VAL A 177 -10.04 14.20 -11.32
C VAL A 177 -9.72 13.55 -9.97
N LEU A 178 -8.98 14.23 -9.09
CA LEU A 178 -8.65 13.77 -7.74
C LEU A 178 -9.45 14.54 -6.68
N GLU A 179 -9.92 13.84 -5.66
CA GLU A 179 -10.55 14.42 -4.46
C GLU A 179 -9.49 14.69 -3.38
N GLU A 180 -9.58 15.83 -2.70
CA GLU A 180 -8.70 16.18 -1.57
C GLU A 180 -9.34 15.79 -0.22
N PRO A 181 -8.53 15.52 0.83
CA PRO A 181 -7.06 15.51 0.81
C PRO A 181 -6.51 14.39 -0.06
N LEU A 182 -5.39 14.66 -0.76
CA LEU A 182 -4.72 13.62 -1.55
C LEU A 182 -4.14 12.56 -0.62
N LEU A 183 -4.34 11.29 -0.93
CA LEU A 183 -3.74 10.18 -0.21
C LEU A 183 -2.52 9.67 -1.00
N ILE A 184 -1.33 9.84 -0.45
CA ILE A 184 -0.06 9.63 -1.16
C ILE A 184 0.77 8.57 -0.46
N ASN A 185 1.26 7.61 -1.25
CA ASN A 185 2.16 6.57 -0.82
C ASN A 185 3.51 6.70 -1.54
N LEU A 186 4.54 7.09 -0.81
CA LEU A 186 5.91 7.16 -1.33
C LEU A 186 6.53 5.77 -1.26
N VAL A 187 6.51 5.05 -2.39
CA VAL A 187 7.04 3.69 -2.48
C VAL A 187 8.52 3.76 -2.82
N MET A 188 9.35 3.22 -1.94
CA MET A 188 10.81 3.35 -2.03
C MET A 188 11.52 2.01 -1.87
N ASN A 189 12.71 1.93 -2.43
CA ASN A 189 13.67 0.83 -2.25
C ASN A 189 13.29 -0.48 -2.95
N ILE A 190 12.39 -0.45 -3.93
CA ILE A 190 12.21 -1.58 -4.85
C ILE A 190 13.29 -1.47 -5.93
N PRO A 191 14.01 -2.55 -6.25
CA PRO A 191 14.98 -2.53 -7.35
C PRO A 191 14.30 -2.13 -8.69
N GLY A 192 14.99 -1.32 -9.49
CA GLY A 192 14.48 -0.80 -10.77
C GLY A 192 14.38 0.72 -10.77
N GLU A 193 13.27 1.26 -11.25
CA GLU A 193 13.06 2.71 -11.34
C GLU A 193 12.59 3.36 -10.03
N CYS A 194 12.44 2.58 -8.98
CA CYS A 194 12.05 3.09 -7.68
C CYS A 194 13.22 3.81 -7.00
N ILE A 195 12.96 5.00 -6.44
CA ILE A 195 13.98 5.74 -5.73
C ILE A 195 14.44 5.00 -4.47
N PRO A 196 15.76 4.91 -4.18
CA PRO A 196 16.26 4.30 -2.95
C PRO A 196 15.76 5.06 -1.72
N TRP A 197 15.39 4.32 -0.67
CA TRP A 197 15.05 4.95 0.61
C TRP A 197 16.29 5.60 1.24
N SER A 198 16.15 6.85 1.61
CA SER A 198 17.05 7.60 2.47
C SER A 198 16.30 8.77 3.10
N PRO A 199 16.74 9.31 4.26
CA PRO A 199 16.13 10.51 4.83
C PRO A 199 16.07 11.69 3.86
N LYS A 200 17.13 11.90 3.07
CA LYS A 200 17.21 12.94 2.05
C LYS A 200 16.11 12.78 0.98
N ASN A 201 15.91 11.56 0.48
CA ASN A 201 14.93 11.30 -0.56
C ASN A 201 13.50 11.42 -0.03
N VAL A 202 13.24 10.95 1.21
CA VAL A 202 11.94 11.15 1.87
C VAL A 202 11.65 12.64 2.03
N LEU A 203 12.60 13.42 2.55
CA LEU A 203 12.44 14.88 2.71
C LEU A 203 12.15 15.55 1.37
N PHE A 204 12.93 15.25 0.33
CA PHE A 204 12.72 15.79 -1.01
C PHE A 204 11.29 15.56 -1.53
N PHE A 205 10.78 14.32 -1.40
CA PHE A 205 9.42 14.02 -1.84
C PHE A 205 8.38 14.76 -1.02
N VAL A 206 8.49 14.72 0.31
CA VAL A 206 7.50 15.36 1.22
C VAL A 206 7.41 16.87 0.95
N GLU A 207 8.55 17.55 0.76
CA GLU A 207 8.59 19.00 0.43
C GLU A 207 8.06 19.31 -0.97
N SER A 208 8.03 18.31 -1.87
CA SER A 208 7.58 18.46 -3.26
C SER A 208 6.10 18.08 -3.46
N LEU A 209 5.43 17.56 -2.43
CA LEU A 209 4.02 17.16 -2.53
C LEU A 209 3.09 18.36 -2.71
N PRO A 210 1.99 18.21 -3.48
CA PRO A 210 0.93 19.20 -3.50
C PRO A 210 0.38 19.48 -2.08
N PRO A 211 -0.13 20.69 -1.80
CA PRO A 211 -0.77 20.98 -0.52
C PRO A 211 -2.01 20.10 -0.30
N ASN A 212 -2.49 20.06 0.94
CA ASN A 212 -3.66 19.28 1.36
C ASN A 212 -3.55 17.78 1.03
N ASN A 213 -2.46 17.18 1.45
CA ASN A 213 -2.19 15.76 1.32
C ASN A 213 -2.15 15.03 2.67
N ARG A 214 -2.25 13.72 2.63
CA ARG A 214 -1.92 12.76 3.70
C ARG A 214 -0.97 11.75 3.08
N TRP A 215 0.16 11.52 3.70
CA TRP A 215 1.18 10.69 3.10
C TRP A 215 1.71 9.61 4.04
N VAL A 216 2.12 8.52 3.41
CA VAL A 216 2.86 7.43 4.06
C VAL A 216 4.12 7.13 3.24
N VAL A 217 5.09 6.45 3.84
CA VAL A 217 6.24 5.88 3.12
C VAL A 217 6.17 4.36 3.21
N THR A 218 6.13 3.72 2.04
CA THR A 218 6.37 2.29 1.88
C THR A 218 7.86 2.08 1.64
N ALA A 219 8.58 1.58 2.66
CA ALA A 219 10.02 1.29 2.56
C ALA A 219 10.24 -0.23 2.50
N ILE A 220 10.62 -0.73 1.32
CA ILE A 220 10.78 -2.16 1.08
C ILE A 220 12.11 -2.67 1.63
N GLY A 221 12.03 -3.71 2.45
CA GLY A 221 13.17 -4.45 2.98
C GLY A 221 13.52 -4.13 4.42
N GLY A 222 13.92 -5.17 5.17
CA GLY A 222 14.08 -5.15 6.63
C GLY A 222 15.09 -4.15 7.19
N LYS A 223 16.06 -3.67 6.38
CA LYS A 223 17.03 -2.67 6.83
C LYS A 223 16.43 -1.27 7.02
N VAL A 224 15.42 -0.93 6.25
CA VAL A 224 14.86 0.44 6.19
C VAL A 224 13.44 0.54 6.76
N HIS A 225 12.74 -0.57 6.85
CA HIS A 225 11.31 -0.62 7.17
C HIS A 225 10.94 0.14 8.46
N PHE A 226 11.49 -0.26 9.60
CA PHE A 226 11.19 0.41 10.88
C PHE A 226 11.88 1.76 11.04
N LEU A 227 13.00 2.00 10.34
CA LEU A 227 13.60 3.33 10.26
C LEU A 227 12.68 4.31 9.53
N SER A 228 12.01 3.85 8.49
CA SER A 228 11.01 4.64 7.77
C SER A 228 9.82 4.99 8.65
N VAL A 229 9.34 4.08 9.49
CA VAL A 229 8.27 4.36 10.47
C VAL A 229 8.67 5.54 11.36
N ALA A 230 9.83 5.49 11.99
CA ALA A 230 10.31 6.55 12.87
C ALA A 230 10.48 7.89 12.14
N LEU A 231 11.05 7.87 10.93
CA LEU A 231 11.24 9.08 10.12
C LEU A 231 9.91 9.68 9.68
N SER A 232 8.96 8.88 9.18
CA SER A 232 7.65 9.35 8.74
C SER A 232 6.91 10.07 9.85
N VAL A 233 6.91 9.49 11.05
CA VAL A 233 6.27 10.09 12.24
C VAL A 233 6.95 11.39 12.65
N ALA A 234 8.28 11.43 12.65
CA ALA A 234 9.03 12.64 12.98
C ALA A 234 8.73 13.80 12.00
N MET A 235 8.41 13.47 10.75
CA MET A 235 8.07 14.44 9.71
C MET A 235 6.56 14.72 9.57
N GLY A 236 5.71 14.16 10.45
CA GLY A 236 4.26 14.41 10.44
C GLY A 236 3.46 13.55 9.45
N GLY A 237 4.05 12.48 8.93
CA GLY A 237 3.39 11.49 8.07
C GLY A 237 2.69 10.39 8.85
N HIS A 238 1.96 9.56 8.11
CA HIS A 238 1.40 8.31 8.59
C HIS A 238 2.37 7.16 8.33
N VAL A 239 2.02 5.93 8.75
CA VAL A 239 2.93 4.78 8.61
C VAL A 239 2.25 3.61 7.90
N ARG A 240 3.06 2.90 7.10
CA ARG A 240 2.70 1.62 6.50
C ARG A 240 3.74 0.57 6.88
N VAL A 241 3.25 -0.59 7.31
CA VAL A 241 4.06 -1.76 7.68
C VAL A 241 3.37 -3.04 7.22
N GLY A 242 4.07 -4.17 7.27
CA GLY A 242 3.47 -5.48 6.98
C GLY A 242 4.37 -6.40 6.18
N MET A 243 3.95 -7.65 6.05
CA MET A 243 4.75 -8.71 5.40
C MET A 243 4.90 -8.52 3.89
N GLU A 244 4.04 -7.74 3.26
CA GLU A 244 4.22 -7.33 1.86
C GLU A 244 5.53 -6.58 1.66
N ASP A 245 5.86 -5.68 2.58
CA ASP A 245 6.99 -4.76 2.47
C ASP A 245 8.26 -5.31 3.15
N ASN A 246 8.08 -6.12 4.21
CA ASN A 246 9.15 -6.67 5.02
C ASN A 246 8.69 -7.90 5.82
N VAL A 247 9.36 -9.02 5.62
CA VAL A 247 9.05 -10.29 6.31
C VAL A 247 9.79 -10.50 7.64
N TYR A 248 10.61 -9.53 8.07
CA TYR A 248 11.45 -9.64 9.27
C TYR A 248 10.97 -8.71 10.38
N ILE A 249 10.96 -9.22 11.61
CA ILE A 249 10.73 -8.37 12.80
C ILE A 249 12.02 -7.71 13.28
N GLU A 250 13.14 -8.39 13.10
CA GLU A 250 14.50 -7.94 13.40
C GLU A 250 15.47 -8.53 12.38
N ARG A 251 16.75 -8.08 12.41
CA ARG A 251 17.75 -8.58 11.50
C ARG A 251 17.91 -10.10 11.60
N GLY A 252 17.51 -10.81 10.55
CA GLY A 252 17.60 -12.27 10.46
C GLY A 252 16.50 -13.02 11.22
N VAL A 253 15.55 -12.33 11.87
CA VAL A 253 14.43 -12.94 12.59
C VAL A 253 13.14 -12.69 11.81
N LEU A 254 12.52 -13.74 11.31
CA LEU A 254 11.26 -13.67 10.59
C LEU A 254 10.12 -13.22 11.53
N ALA A 255 9.23 -12.40 11.02
CA ALA A 255 8.00 -12.03 11.73
C ALA A 255 7.05 -13.24 11.84
N ARG A 256 6.39 -13.38 12.97
CA ARG A 256 5.41 -14.45 13.23
C ARG A 256 4.03 -14.13 12.64
N SER A 257 3.71 -12.85 12.47
CA SER A 257 2.43 -12.38 11.92
C SER A 257 2.53 -10.91 11.50
N ASN A 258 1.58 -10.45 10.69
CA ASN A 258 1.39 -9.03 10.41
C ASN A 258 1.09 -8.23 11.70
N ALA A 259 0.31 -8.80 12.62
CA ALA A 259 0.03 -8.16 13.91
C ALA A 259 1.30 -7.84 14.68
N GLN A 260 2.29 -8.74 14.73
CA GLN A 260 3.57 -8.48 15.40
C GLN A 260 4.33 -7.30 14.78
N ILE A 261 4.26 -7.13 13.47
CA ILE A 261 4.88 -5.99 12.77
C ILE A 261 4.14 -4.69 13.12
N VAL A 262 2.81 -4.73 13.17
CA VAL A 262 1.97 -3.59 13.60
C VAL A 262 2.27 -3.22 15.05
N GLU A 263 2.31 -4.17 15.98
CA GLU A 263 2.65 -3.94 17.39
C GLU A 263 3.99 -3.22 17.54
N LYS A 264 5.01 -3.64 16.77
CA LYS A 264 6.33 -2.98 16.79
C LYS A 264 6.24 -1.54 16.27
N ALA A 265 5.49 -1.29 15.20
CA ALA A 265 5.27 0.06 14.69
C ALA A 265 4.54 0.94 15.71
N VAL A 266 3.47 0.44 16.33
CA VAL A 266 2.73 1.12 17.41
C VAL A 266 3.64 1.44 18.60
N GLY A 267 4.52 0.50 18.99
CA GLY A 267 5.52 0.73 20.03
C GLY A 267 6.47 1.89 19.70
N ILE A 268 6.90 2.03 18.43
CA ILE A 268 7.72 3.16 17.96
C ILE A 268 6.94 4.47 18.07
N LEU A 269 5.66 4.48 17.67
CA LEU A 269 4.78 5.66 17.76
C LEU A 269 4.64 6.14 19.21
N HIS A 270 4.32 5.23 20.11
CA HIS A 270 4.19 5.54 21.53
C HIS A 270 5.51 6.03 22.15
N ALA A 271 6.64 5.44 21.76
CA ALA A 271 7.96 5.85 22.25
C ALA A 271 8.33 7.30 21.88
N VAL A 272 7.74 7.84 20.80
CA VAL A 272 7.89 9.25 20.39
C VAL A 272 6.68 10.12 20.76
N GLY A 273 5.81 9.64 21.66
CA GLY A 273 4.67 10.39 22.18
C GLY A 273 3.51 10.57 21.19
N ARG A 274 3.36 9.69 20.18
CA ARG A 274 2.27 9.78 19.21
C ARG A 274 1.19 8.72 19.47
N GLU A 275 -0.05 9.12 19.32
CA GLU A 275 -1.20 8.23 19.39
C GLU A 275 -1.57 7.68 18.00
N ILE A 276 -2.14 6.46 17.99
CA ILE A 276 -2.69 5.86 16.76
C ILE A 276 -4.13 6.30 16.53
N ALA A 277 -4.50 6.42 15.27
CA ALA A 277 -5.88 6.68 14.87
C ALA A 277 -6.68 5.36 14.83
N SER A 278 -7.88 5.36 15.39
CA SER A 278 -8.87 4.32 15.13
C SER A 278 -9.34 4.37 13.66
N PRO A 279 -10.00 3.31 13.14
CA PRO A 279 -10.57 3.35 11.79
C PRO A 279 -11.54 4.52 11.57
N ALA A 280 -12.35 4.87 12.57
CA ALA A 280 -13.27 6.02 12.50
C ALA A 280 -12.51 7.35 12.39
N GLU A 281 -11.46 7.56 13.19
CA GLU A 281 -10.61 8.75 13.12
C GLU A 281 -9.79 8.81 11.83
N ALA A 282 -9.33 7.65 11.33
CA ALA A 282 -8.64 7.58 10.04
C ALA A 282 -9.55 8.02 8.89
N ARG A 283 -10.84 7.63 8.89
CA ARG A 283 -11.82 8.14 7.91
C ARG A 283 -11.95 9.65 7.95
N GLN A 284 -12.00 10.25 9.13
CA GLN A 284 -12.07 11.71 9.29
C GLN A 284 -10.78 12.40 8.78
N ILE A 285 -9.60 11.89 9.15
CA ILE A 285 -8.30 12.42 8.74
C ILE A 285 -8.15 12.37 7.21
N LEU A 286 -8.61 11.30 6.57
CA LEU A 286 -8.52 11.07 5.14
C LEU A 286 -9.69 11.66 4.35
N GLY A 287 -10.73 12.20 5.01
CA GLY A 287 -11.92 12.71 4.35
C GLY A 287 -12.66 11.64 3.55
N LEU A 288 -12.68 10.39 4.05
CA LEU A 288 -13.41 9.31 3.40
C LEU A 288 -14.90 9.46 3.62
N ARG A 289 -15.69 9.05 2.62
CA ARG A 289 -17.16 9.00 2.77
C ARG A 289 -17.53 7.95 3.82
N ALA A 290 -18.57 8.23 4.59
CA ALA A 290 -19.11 7.23 5.49
C ALA A 290 -19.51 5.98 4.69
N ARG A 291 -19.17 4.82 5.24
CA ARG A 291 -19.59 3.55 4.64
C ARG A 291 -21.12 3.44 4.74
N VAL A 292 -21.78 3.32 3.62
CA VAL A 292 -23.24 3.08 3.51
C VAL A 292 -23.55 1.63 3.80
#